data_ae933aa3b76946413f0aee170d962fc5
#
_entry.id   ae933aa3b76946413f0aee170d962fc5
#
_cell.length_a   1.000
_cell.length_b   1.000
_cell.length_c   1.000
_cell.angle_alpha   90.00
_cell.angle_beta   90.00
_cell.angle_gamma   90.00
#
_symmetry.space_group_name_H-M   'P 1'
#
loop_
_entity.id
_entity.type
_entity.pdbx_description
1 polymer ?
#
loop_
_entity_poly.entity_id
_entity_poly.type
_entity_poly.pdbx_seq_one_letter_code
_entity_poly.pdbx_strand_id
1 'polypeptide(L)' 'MAVPTRSQITPGTTVNIVLKEDQRSGTLTEGIVERLLTKSPNHPHGIKVRLEDGQVGRVKEIL' A
#
# COMPACT_ATOMS: atom_id res chain seq x y z
N MET A 1 0.47 -11.56 10.31
CA MET A 1 1.55 -11.46 9.34
C MET A 1 2.00 -10.00 9.24
N ALA A 2 3.29 -9.82 9.07
CA ALA A 2 3.83 -8.47 8.92
C ALA A 2 3.48 -7.92 7.54
N VAL A 3 3.12 -6.64 7.49
CA VAL A 3 2.92 -5.95 6.22
C VAL A 3 4.28 -5.61 5.60
N PRO A 4 4.36 -5.43 4.27
CA PRO A 4 5.62 -5.04 3.63
C PRO A 4 6.18 -3.74 4.20
N THR A 5 7.52 -3.66 4.26
CA THR A 5 8.22 -2.45 4.69
C THR A 5 8.41 -1.51 3.48
N ARG A 6 8.78 -0.27 3.78
CA ARG A 6 9.01 0.74 2.74
C ARG A 6 10.09 0.31 1.76
N SER A 7 11.14 -0.36 2.23
CA SER A 7 12.22 -0.80 1.36
C SER A 7 11.82 -1.90 0.38
N GLN A 8 10.73 -2.61 0.65
CA GLN A 8 10.22 -3.66 -0.22
C GLN A 8 9.27 -3.13 -1.29
N ILE A 9 8.88 -1.87 -1.19
CA ILE A 9 7.91 -1.25 -2.10
C ILE A 9 8.62 -0.17 -2.90
N THR A 10 8.61 -0.31 -4.22
CA THR A 10 9.18 0.69 -5.12
C THR A 10 8.13 1.14 -6.12
N PRO A 11 8.25 2.36 -6.69
CA PRO A 11 7.37 2.75 -7.78
C PRO A 11 7.40 1.72 -8.90
N GLY A 12 6.24 1.37 -9.43
CA GLY A 12 6.09 0.32 -10.45
C GLY A 12 5.77 -1.06 -9.90
N THR A 13 5.83 -1.23 -8.57
CA THR A 13 5.49 -2.52 -7.93
C THR A 13 3.98 -2.71 -7.93
N THR A 14 3.52 -3.92 -8.28
CA THR A 14 2.11 -4.28 -8.15
C THR A 14 1.83 -4.74 -6.73
N VAL A 15 0.84 -4.14 -6.10
CA VAL A 15 0.51 -4.40 -4.69
C VAL A 15 -1.00 -4.52 -4.49
N ASN A 16 -1.39 -5.09 -3.35
CA ASN A 16 -2.75 -4.98 -2.84
C ASN A 16 -2.75 -3.98 -1.69
N ILE A 17 -3.66 -3.02 -1.77
CA ILE A 17 -3.82 -1.99 -0.75
C ILE A 17 -5.21 -2.05 -0.13
N VAL A 18 -5.35 -1.47 1.06
CA VAL A 18 -6.64 -1.22 1.68
C VAL A 18 -6.91 0.28 1.61
N LEU A 19 -7.97 0.66 0.90
CA LEU A 19 -8.39 2.05 0.81
C LEU A 19 -8.96 2.51 2.15
N LYS A 20 -8.98 3.82 2.39
CA LYS A 20 -9.49 4.39 3.63
C LYS A 20 -10.91 3.90 3.94
N GLU A 21 -11.77 3.86 2.93
CA GLU A 21 -13.16 3.43 3.07
C GLU A 21 -13.30 1.92 3.30
N ASP A 22 -12.25 1.15 3.03
CA ASP A 22 -12.25 -0.31 3.15
C ASP A 22 -11.53 -0.83 4.39
N GLN A 23 -11.08 0.07 5.28
CA GLN A 23 -10.32 -0.35 6.46
C GLN A 23 -11.12 -1.26 7.38
N ARG A 24 -12.44 -1.10 7.44
CA ARG A 24 -13.28 -1.93 8.30
C ARG A 24 -13.48 -3.34 7.74
N SER A 25 -13.64 -3.45 6.44
CA SER A 25 -13.87 -4.73 5.77
C SER A 25 -12.58 -5.46 5.43
N GLY A 26 -11.47 -4.73 5.29
CA GLY A 26 -10.21 -5.30 4.83
C GLY A 26 -10.20 -5.61 3.35
N THR A 27 -11.14 -5.09 2.58
CA THR A 27 -11.19 -5.31 1.12
C THR A 27 -9.91 -4.82 0.48
N LEU A 28 -9.32 -5.67 -0.37
CA LEU A 28 -8.06 -5.36 -1.05
C LEU A 28 -8.32 -4.80 -2.44
N THR A 29 -7.52 -3.81 -2.82
CA THR A 29 -7.55 -3.21 -4.15
C THR A 29 -6.17 -3.38 -4.76
N GLU A 30 -6.09 -4.03 -5.92
CA GLU A 30 -4.84 -4.24 -6.63
C GLU A 30 -4.50 -3.01 -7.47
N GLY A 31 -3.22 -2.65 -7.51
CA GLY A 31 -2.77 -1.57 -8.37
C GLY A 31 -1.25 -1.45 -8.39
N ILE A 32 -0.77 -0.53 -9.21
CA ILE A 32 0.65 -0.28 -9.38
C ILE A 32 1.03 0.98 -8.61
N VAL A 33 2.07 0.89 -7.79
CA VAL A 33 2.53 2.02 -6.98
C VAL A 33 3.09 3.12 -7.87
N GLU A 34 2.55 4.33 -7.72
CA GLU A 34 3.12 5.54 -8.33
C GLU A 34 4.19 6.11 -7.43
N ARG A 35 3.88 6.28 -6.13
CA ARG A 35 4.84 6.78 -5.15
C ARG A 35 4.43 6.39 -3.73
N LEU A 36 5.41 6.41 -2.84
CA LEU A 36 5.19 6.14 -1.43
C LEU A 36 4.94 7.45 -0.68
N LEU A 37 3.92 7.45 0.17
CA LEU A 37 3.52 8.62 0.95
C LEU A 37 3.96 8.52 2.41
N THR A 38 4.31 7.32 2.89
CA THR A 38 4.84 7.11 4.24
C THR A 38 6.35 7.23 4.20
N LYS A 39 6.90 8.09 5.07
CA LYS A 39 8.35 8.30 5.17
C LYS A 39 9.03 7.31 6.09
N SER A 40 8.30 6.75 7.05
CA SER A 40 8.83 5.77 7.99
C SER A 40 9.19 4.47 7.29
N PRO A 41 10.23 3.74 7.75
CA PRO A 41 10.63 2.48 7.13
C PRO A 41 9.57 1.39 7.25
N ASN A 42 8.69 1.47 8.24
CA ASN A 42 7.59 0.53 8.41
C ASN A 42 6.41 1.22 9.08
N HIS A 43 5.26 0.57 9.05
CA HIS A 43 4.05 1.06 9.70
C HIS A 43 3.15 -0.13 10.01
N PRO A 44 2.55 -0.21 11.21
CA PRO A 44 1.75 -1.38 11.61
C PRO A 44 0.55 -1.66 10.71
N HIS A 45 0.00 -0.63 10.07
CA HIS A 45 -1.14 -0.78 9.15
C HIS A 45 -0.72 -0.82 7.69
N GLY A 46 0.58 -0.82 7.41
CA GLY A 46 1.12 -0.83 6.05
C GLY A 46 1.56 0.55 5.58
N ILE A 47 2.47 0.54 4.61
CA ILE A 47 2.98 1.77 4.01
C ILE A 47 1.88 2.40 3.16
N LYS A 48 1.64 3.70 3.36
CA LYS A 48 0.67 4.43 2.56
C LYS A 48 1.29 4.78 1.22
N VAL A 49 0.59 4.44 0.14
CA VAL A 49 1.06 4.72 -1.21
C VAL A 49 -0.06 5.32 -2.05
N ARG A 50 0.33 5.97 -3.13
CA ARG A 50 -0.58 6.38 -4.19
C ARG A 50 -0.36 5.46 -5.38
N LEU A 51 -1.44 4.93 -5.93
CA LEU A 51 -1.39 4.10 -7.13
C LEU A 51 -1.39 4.99 -8.39
N GLU A 52 -1.00 4.40 -9.52
CA GLU A 52 -0.94 5.13 -10.79
C GLU A 52 -2.30 5.67 -11.24
N ASP A 53 -3.38 5.02 -10.81
CA ASP A 53 -4.74 5.47 -11.12
C ASP A 53 -5.27 6.54 -10.16
N GLY A 54 -4.44 6.98 -9.20
CA GLY A 54 -4.78 8.04 -8.26
C GLY A 54 -5.35 7.56 -6.93
N GLN A 55 -5.62 6.28 -6.77
CA GLN A 55 -6.12 5.75 -5.50
C GLN A 55 -5.02 5.77 -4.45
N VAL A 56 -5.39 5.98 -3.19
CA VAL A 56 -4.46 6.04 -2.05
C VAL A 56 -4.91 5.03 -1.00
N GLY A 57 -3.95 4.26 -0.48
CA GLY A 57 -4.26 3.29 0.56
C GLY A 57 -2.99 2.72 1.18
N ARG A 58 -3.19 1.75 2.09
CA ARG A 58 -2.10 1.09 2.81
C ARG A 58 -1.79 -0.25 2.17
N VAL A 59 -0.51 -0.48 1.86
CA VAL A 59 -0.07 -1.73 1.24
C VAL A 59 -0.17 -2.88 2.24
N LYS A 60 -0.89 -3.94 1.87
CA LYS A 60 -1.02 -5.13 2.69
C LYS A 60 -0.19 -6.29 2.16
N GLU A 61 0.02 -6.34 0.85
CA GLU A 61 0.87 -7.38 0.26
C GLU A 61 1.43 -6.93 -1.08
N ILE A 62 2.56 -7.52 -1.44
CA ILE A 62 3.22 -7.31 -2.73
C ILE A 62 2.88 -8.52 -3.61
N LEU A 63 2.47 -8.26 -4.83
CA LEU A 63 2.13 -9.32 -5.79
C LEU A 63 3.29 -9.68 -6.70
#